data_8b79fea6202c81d4588190ee2a13df1a
#
_entry.id   8b79fea6202c81d4588190ee2a13df1a
#
_cell.length_a   1.000
_cell.length_b   1.000
_cell.length_c   1.000
_cell.angle_alpha   90.00
_cell.angle_beta   90.00
_cell.angle_gamma   90.00
#
_symmetry.space_group_name_H-M   'P 1'
#
loop_
_entity.id
_entity.type
_entity.pdbx_description
1 polymer ?
#
loop_
_entity_poly.entity_id
_entity_poly.type
_entity_poly.pdbx_seq_one_letter_code
_entity_poly.pdbx_strand_id
1 'polypeptide(L)'
;DADGCLLVYPQPEWQPIREKLLKLSALNPKLRALQRRLIGYAEDVVMDGAGRVLISPTLRSYAVLDKRVMLVGQGNKFELWDEAKWQAQQEAGLSFMDGELPSELEGFSL
;
A
#
# COMPACT_ATOMS: atom_id res chain seq x y z
N ASP A 1 1.49 -1.98 -4.50
CA ASP A 1 1.34 -3.03 -3.50
C ASP A 1 0.61 -4.24 -4.09
N ALA A 2 0.79 -5.43 -3.49
CA ALA A 2 0.27 -6.69 -4.04
C ALA A 2 -1.26 -6.72 -4.18
N ASP A 3 -1.98 -5.96 -3.38
CA ASP A 3 -3.45 -5.89 -3.43
C ASP A 3 -3.97 -4.87 -4.44
N GLY A 4 -3.07 -4.16 -5.11
CA GLY A 4 -3.43 -3.22 -6.17
C GLY A 4 -3.79 -1.83 -5.67
N CYS A 5 -3.39 -1.45 -4.47
CA CYS A 5 -3.49 -0.08 -3.97
C CYS A 5 -2.13 0.61 -4.02
N LEU A 6 -2.12 1.91 -3.78
CA LEU A 6 -0.89 2.66 -3.52
C LEU A 6 -0.66 2.74 -2.02
N LEU A 7 0.61 2.67 -1.64
CA LEU A 7 1.03 2.91 -0.26
C LEU A 7 1.55 4.35 -0.14
N VAL A 8 1.07 5.06 0.87
CA VAL A 8 1.46 6.44 1.12
C VAL A 8 2.12 6.51 2.49
N TYR A 9 3.38 6.90 2.50
CA TYR A 9 4.19 6.99 3.72
C TYR A 9 4.66 8.42 3.94
N PRO A 10 4.63 8.92 5.19
CA PRO A 10 5.44 10.07 5.53
C PRO A 10 6.92 9.75 5.33
N GLN A 11 7.73 10.71 4.91
CA GLN A 11 9.16 10.48 4.66
C GLN A 11 9.88 9.80 5.83
N PRO A 12 9.69 10.24 7.09
CA PRO A 12 10.37 9.59 8.22
C PRO A 12 10.02 8.11 8.38
N GLU A 13 8.82 7.70 7.96
CA GLU A 13 8.39 6.30 8.02
C GLU A 13 8.92 5.49 6.83
N TRP A 14 9.07 6.15 5.68
CA TRP A 14 9.53 5.50 4.46
C TRP A 14 11.04 5.22 4.46
N GLN A 15 11.86 6.14 4.96
CA GLN A 15 13.32 6.00 4.90
C GLN A 15 13.85 4.71 5.52
N PRO A 16 13.43 4.28 6.72
CA PRO A 16 13.89 3.01 7.28
C PRO A 16 13.47 1.79 6.43
N ILE A 17 12.28 1.84 5.83
CA ILE A 17 11.77 0.77 4.97
C ILE A 17 12.62 0.68 3.71
N ARG A 18 12.90 1.81 3.07
CA ARG A 18 13.75 1.89 1.88
C ARG A 18 15.14 1.33 2.16
N GLU A 19 15.74 1.69 3.28
CA GLU A 19 17.04 1.18 3.68
C GLU A 19 17.05 -0.34 3.87
N LYS A 20 16.02 -0.89 4.49
CA LYS A 20 15.88 -2.34 4.64
C LYS A 20 15.71 -3.03 3.30
N LEU A 21 14.91 -2.47 2.39
CA LEU A 21 14.73 -3.02 1.06
C LEU A 21 16.03 -3.04 0.25
N LEU A 22 16.84 -1.99 0.37
CA LEU A 22 18.12 -1.90 -0.33
C LEU A 22 19.15 -2.90 0.18
N LYS A 23 19.01 -3.39 1.41
CA LYS A 23 19.90 -4.39 2.00
C LYS A 23 19.53 -5.83 1.63
N LEU A 24 18.39 -6.05 0.98
CA LEU A 24 17.99 -7.38 0.56
C LEU A 24 18.93 -7.90 -0.53
N SER A 25 19.11 -9.25 -0.56
CA SER A 25 20.03 -9.87 -1.50
C SER A 25 19.60 -9.65 -2.95
N ALA A 26 20.49 -9.03 -3.75
CA ALA A 26 20.29 -8.85 -5.17
C ALA A 26 20.45 -10.15 -5.98
N LEU A 27 20.92 -11.22 -5.35
CA LEU A 27 21.08 -12.52 -6.00
C LEU A 27 19.76 -13.30 -6.10
N ASN A 28 18.79 -12.96 -5.24
CA ASN A 28 17.48 -13.60 -5.27
C ASN A 28 16.54 -12.87 -6.24
N PRO A 29 16.07 -13.55 -7.31
CA PRO A 29 15.20 -12.91 -8.30
C PRO A 29 13.89 -12.34 -7.71
N LYS A 30 13.32 -13.02 -6.71
CA LYS A 30 12.09 -12.55 -6.05
C LYS A 30 12.33 -11.26 -5.28
N LEU A 31 13.46 -11.15 -4.59
CA LEU A 31 13.83 -9.94 -3.86
C LEU A 31 14.16 -8.79 -4.81
N ARG A 32 14.81 -9.08 -5.94
CA ARG A 32 15.03 -8.04 -6.97
C ARG A 32 13.72 -7.50 -7.53
N ALA A 33 12.76 -8.39 -7.80
CA ALA A 33 11.44 -7.97 -8.28
C ALA A 33 10.72 -7.10 -7.26
N LEU A 34 10.80 -7.46 -5.98
CA LEU A 34 10.22 -6.67 -4.90
C LEU A 34 10.86 -5.29 -4.79
N GLN A 35 12.19 -5.22 -4.87
CA GLN A 35 12.92 -3.95 -4.84
C GLN A 35 12.50 -3.03 -6.00
N ARG A 36 12.40 -3.56 -7.22
CA ARG A 36 11.97 -2.79 -8.38
C ARG A 36 10.56 -2.27 -8.19
N ARG A 37 9.67 -3.08 -7.63
CA ARG A 37 8.27 -2.71 -7.45
C ARG A 37 8.10 -1.64 -6.37
N LEU A 38 8.77 -1.78 -5.25
CA LEU A 38 8.58 -0.90 -4.10
C LEU A 38 9.48 0.34 -4.14
N ILE A 39 10.71 0.21 -4.61
CA ILE A 39 11.64 1.34 -4.70
C ILE A 39 11.62 1.98 -6.09
N GLY A 40 11.63 1.16 -7.14
CA GLY A 40 11.72 1.66 -8.51
C GLY A 40 10.51 2.49 -8.94
N TYR A 41 9.34 2.20 -8.39
CA TYR A 41 8.12 2.97 -8.68
C TYR A 41 7.75 3.97 -7.58
N ALA A 42 8.53 4.05 -6.52
CA ALA A 42 8.28 5.04 -5.47
C ALA A 42 8.50 6.45 -6.01
N GLU A 43 7.58 7.35 -5.69
CA GLU A 43 7.66 8.75 -6.09
C GLU A 43 7.50 9.63 -4.87
N ASP A 44 8.37 10.61 -4.74
CA ASP A 44 8.24 11.63 -3.72
C ASP A 44 7.24 12.67 -4.19
N VAL A 45 6.28 12.98 -3.34
CA VAL A 45 5.28 14.00 -3.62
C VAL A 45 5.26 15.01 -2.48
N VAL A 46 4.93 16.26 -2.82
CA VAL A 46 4.80 17.33 -1.84
C VAL A 46 3.36 17.82 -1.86
N MET A 47 2.75 17.84 -0.67
CA MET A 47 1.39 18.36 -0.51
C MET A 47 1.40 19.88 -0.70
N ASP A 48 0.48 20.40 -1.51
CA ASP A 48 0.33 21.84 -1.69
C ASP A 48 -0.36 22.49 -0.48
N GLY A 49 -0.49 23.81 -0.50
CA GLY A 49 -1.11 24.57 0.59
C GLY A 49 -2.61 24.29 0.78
N ALA A 50 -3.26 23.67 -0.20
CA ALA A 50 -4.66 23.27 -0.11
C ALA A 50 -4.83 21.79 0.29
N GLY A 51 -3.75 21.11 0.63
CA GLY A 51 -3.78 19.70 1.02
C GLY A 51 -3.87 18.72 -0.14
N ARG A 52 -3.45 19.10 -1.33
CA ARG A 52 -3.49 18.27 -2.53
C ARG A 52 -2.13 17.74 -2.90
N VAL A 53 -2.10 16.50 -3.39
CA VAL A 53 -0.90 15.87 -3.98
C VAL A 53 -1.22 15.44 -5.40
N LEU A 54 -0.21 15.49 -6.27
CA LEU A 54 -0.35 15.01 -7.64
C LEU A 54 0.09 13.55 -7.70
N ILE A 55 -0.81 12.67 -8.14
CA ILE A 55 -0.50 11.26 -8.38
C ILE A 55 -0.14 11.12 -9.87
N SER A 56 1.03 10.57 -10.16
CA SER A 56 1.48 10.40 -11.54
C SER A 56 0.56 9.47 -12.34
N PRO A 57 0.52 9.61 -13.69
CA PRO A 57 -0.24 8.69 -14.52
C PRO A 57 0.18 7.22 -14.33
N THR A 58 1.46 6.95 -14.13
CA THR A 58 1.96 5.60 -13.89
C THR A 58 1.34 4.99 -12.66
N LEU A 59 1.36 5.71 -11.53
CA LEU A 59 0.78 5.21 -10.27
C LEU A 59 -0.74 5.12 -10.35
N ARG A 60 -1.39 6.07 -11.00
CA ARG A 60 -2.85 6.00 -11.21
C ARG A 60 -3.24 4.79 -12.03
N SER A 61 -2.47 4.46 -13.07
CA SER A 61 -2.72 3.27 -13.89
C SER A 61 -2.51 1.98 -13.10
N TYR A 62 -1.45 1.92 -12.32
CA TYR A 62 -1.16 0.75 -11.49
C TYR A 62 -2.32 0.42 -10.54
N ALA A 63 -2.81 1.42 -9.81
CA ALA A 63 -3.89 1.24 -8.85
C ALA A 63 -5.28 1.36 -9.48
N VAL A 64 -5.35 1.61 -10.78
CA VAL A 64 -6.61 1.79 -11.53
C VAL A 64 -7.50 2.86 -10.87
N LEU A 65 -6.89 3.97 -10.46
CA LEU A 65 -7.61 5.05 -9.80
C LEU A 65 -8.49 5.79 -10.81
N ASP A 66 -9.75 5.96 -10.46
CA ASP A 66 -10.70 6.76 -11.20
C ASP A 66 -11.00 8.04 -10.40
N LYS A 67 -12.21 8.56 -10.45
CA LYS A 67 -12.57 9.82 -9.83
C LYS A 67 -12.64 9.75 -8.31
N ARG A 68 -13.17 8.64 -7.77
CA ARG A 68 -13.36 8.47 -6.33
C ARG A 68 -12.33 7.52 -5.77
N VAL A 69 -11.70 7.95 -4.69
CA VAL A 69 -10.67 7.17 -4.02
C VAL A 69 -10.97 7.06 -2.53
N MET A 70 -10.40 6.02 -1.90
CA MET A 70 -10.45 5.83 -0.46
C MET A 70 -9.04 5.89 0.09
N LEU A 71 -8.84 6.74 1.10
CA LEU A 71 -7.59 6.83 1.82
C LEU A 71 -7.79 6.17 3.18
N VAL A 72 -7.07 5.07 3.40
CA VAL A 72 -7.27 4.21 4.57
C VAL A 72 -6.02 4.22 5.44
N GLY A 73 -6.17 4.64 6.69
CA GLY A 73 -5.06 4.64 7.65
C GLY A 73 -4.70 3.23 8.10
N GLN A 74 -3.40 2.93 8.11
CA GLN A 74 -2.85 1.62 8.49
C GLN A 74 -1.70 1.78 9.49
N GLY A 75 -1.86 2.64 10.48
CA GLY A 75 -0.83 2.89 11.50
C GLY A 75 0.22 3.87 11.01
N ASN A 76 1.33 3.36 10.45
CA ASN A 76 2.44 4.20 9.99
C ASN A 76 2.34 4.61 8.52
N LYS A 77 1.27 4.22 7.83
CA LYS A 77 1.06 4.49 6.41
C LYS A 77 -0.41 4.64 6.09
N PHE A 78 -0.69 5.07 4.88
CA PHE A 78 -2.03 5.02 4.30
C PHE A 78 -2.02 4.13 3.07
N GLU A 79 -3.16 3.50 2.81
CA GLU A 79 -3.44 2.86 1.54
C GLU A 79 -4.37 3.75 0.74
N LEU A 80 -4.05 3.97 -0.54
CA LEU A 80 -4.89 4.74 -1.45
C LEU A 80 -5.50 3.78 -2.47
N TRP A 81 -6.81 3.67 -2.43
CA TRP A 81 -7.59 2.74 -3.25
C TRP A 81 -8.52 3.48 -4.18
N ASP A 82 -8.75 2.92 -5.35
CA ASP A 82 -9.95 3.23 -6.11
C ASP A 82 -11.18 2.79 -5.30
N GLU A 83 -12.23 3.61 -5.27
CA GLU A 83 -13.39 3.33 -4.40
C GLU A 83 -14.05 1.98 -4.71
N ALA A 84 -14.25 1.66 -5.99
CA ALA A 84 -14.87 0.39 -6.38
C ALA A 84 -14.00 -0.82 -5.99
N LYS A 85 -12.69 -0.70 -6.17
CA LYS A 85 -11.74 -1.75 -5.76
C LYS A 85 -11.73 -1.92 -4.25
N TRP A 86 -11.81 -0.82 -3.51
CA TRP A 86 -11.90 -0.85 -2.04
C TRP A 86 -13.11 -1.64 -1.59
N GLN A 87 -14.28 -1.37 -2.17
CA GLN A 87 -15.50 -2.07 -1.81
C GLN A 87 -15.42 -3.57 -2.13
N ALA A 88 -14.86 -3.93 -3.28
CA ALA A 88 -14.65 -5.34 -3.63
C ALA A 88 -13.72 -6.03 -2.62
N GLN A 89 -12.68 -5.33 -2.18
CA GLN A 89 -11.74 -5.85 -1.19
C GLN A 89 -12.42 -6.05 0.17
N GLN A 90 -13.32 -5.15 0.56
CA GLN A 90 -14.09 -5.28 1.79
C GLN A 90 -15.01 -6.50 1.76
N GLU A 91 -15.69 -6.74 0.65
CA GLU A 91 -16.55 -7.91 0.47
C GLU A 91 -15.74 -9.20 0.53
N ALA A 92 -14.59 -9.25 -0.11
CA ALA A 92 -13.67 -10.38 -0.03
C ALA A 92 -13.18 -10.60 1.41
N GLY A 93 -12.88 -9.53 2.15
CA GLY A 93 -12.49 -9.57 3.55
C GLY A 93 -13.58 -10.17 4.44
N LEU A 94 -14.84 -9.84 4.19
CA LEU A 94 -15.98 -10.42 4.92
C LEU A 94 -16.09 -11.93 4.68
N SER A 95 -15.81 -12.40 3.46
CA SER A 95 -15.78 -13.83 3.18
C SER A 95 -14.72 -14.56 3.99
N PHE A 96 -13.56 -13.96 4.22
CA PHE A 96 -12.51 -14.54 5.04
C PHE A 96 -12.92 -14.65 6.51
N MET A 97 -13.80 -13.76 6.98
CA MET A 97 -14.26 -13.75 8.37
C MET A 97 -15.31 -14.83 8.67
N ASP A 98 -15.86 -15.47 7.66
CA ASP A 98 -16.83 -16.58 7.84
C ASP A 98 -16.18 -17.89 8.29
N GLY A 99 -14.85 -17.99 8.24
CA GLY A 99 -14.10 -19.16 8.68
C GLY A 99 -13.42 -18.96 10.03
N GLU A 100 -12.52 -19.89 10.38
CA GLU A 100 -11.67 -19.74 11.56
C GLU A 100 -10.75 -18.54 11.43
N LEU A 101 -10.66 -17.75 12.49
CA LEU A 101 -9.71 -16.65 12.55
C LEU A 101 -8.28 -17.20 12.64
N PRO A 102 -7.29 -16.48 12.04
CA PRO A 102 -5.90 -16.86 12.20
C PRO A 102 -5.49 -16.96 13.67
N SER A 103 -4.55 -17.87 13.95
CA SER A 103 -4.07 -18.09 15.32
C SER A 103 -3.47 -16.85 15.96
N GLU A 104 -2.95 -15.92 15.15
CA GLU A 104 -2.41 -14.64 15.62
C GLU A 104 -3.45 -13.77 16.31
N LEU A 105 -4.74 -14.00 16.05
CA LEU A 105 -5.83 -13.27 16.69
C LEU A 105 -6.36 -13.94 17.94
N GLU A 106 -5.84 -15.12 18.29
CA GLU A 106 -6.23 -15.84 19.49
C GLU A 106 -5.92 -15.02 20.74
N GLY A 107 -6.94 -14.83 21.59
CA GLY A 107 -6.81 -13.98 22.78
C GLY A 107 -6.84 -12.47 22.50
N PHE A 108 -6.97 -12.06 21.24
CA PHE A 108 -7.08 -10.66 20.88
C PHE A 108 -8.49 -10.15 21.18
N SER A 109 -8.57 -9.05 21.93
CA SER A 109 -9.83 -8.43 22.33
C SER A 109 -9.87 -6.97 21.88
N LEU A 110 -10.95 -6.60 21.23
CA LEU A 110 -11.19 -5.21 20.81
C LEU A 110 -11.97 -4.44 21.87
#